data_a86166d30f6a519f80eefdc3beff77d5
#
_entry.id   a86166d30f6a519f80eefdc3beff77d5
#
_cell.length_a   1.000
_cell.length_b   1.000
_cell.length_c   1.000
_cell.angle_alpha   90.00
_cell.angle_beta   90.00
_cell.angle_gamma   90.00
#
_symmetry.space_group_name_H-M   'P 1'
#
loop_
_entity.id
_entity.type
_entity.pdbx_description
1 polymer ?
#
loop_
_entity_poly.entity_id
_entity_poly.type
_entity_poly.pdbx_seq_one_letter_code
_entity_poly.pdbx_strand_id
1 'polypeptide(L)'
;MAITISDTTPRVQYTATGGQTTFAVNFEFFVNADLKVYNGTTLLTYAATPSGATQYSVSGAGQTGGGSITLGGGATVGDKITIYRDMAIARSTDFPTSGAFQVESLNEELDKLAAMIQQVETDTKYSPKFSKTTNAGFDIAFPAPAANKVINFNSGGTGLEAVHSI
;
A
#
# COMPACT_ATOMS: atom_id res chain seq x y z
N MET A 1 21.12 10.06 -1.70
CA MET A 1 20.99 10.42 -0.26
C MET A 1 20.01 9.43 0.34
N ALA A 2 20.44 8.66 1.33
CA ALA A 2 19.57 7.69 2.01
C ALA A 2 18.38 8.42 2.67
N ILE A 3 17.19 7.84 2.59
CA ILE A 3 15.97 8.36 3.21
C ILE A 3 15.77 7.56 4.50
N THR A 4 15.71 8.21 5.64
CA THR A 4 15.34 7.51 6.89
C THR A 4 13.86 7.14 6.82
N ILE A 5 13.56 5.86 6.94
CA ILE A 5 12.16 5.35 6.96
C ILE A 5 11.61 5.48 8.37
N SER A 6 10.52 6.24 8.51
CA SER A 6 9.81 6.42 9.78
C SER A 6 8.87 5.24 10.05
N ASP A 7 8.55 4.97 11.33
CA ASP A 7 7.50 4.01 11.72
C ASP A 7 6.10 4.60 11.44
N THR A 8 5.77 4.71 10.17
CA THR A 8 4.51 5.28 9.69
C THR A 8 3.83 4.32 8.74
N THR A 9 2.51 4.14 8.89
CA THR A 9 1.74 3.34 7.93
C THR A 9 1.81 3.98 6.55
N PRO A 10 2.31 3.28 5.50
CA PRO A 10 2.49 3.86 4.17
C PRO A 10 1.15 3.94 3.40
N ARG A 11 0.12 4.44 4.06
CA ARG A 11 -1.22 4.65 3.51
C ARG A 11 -1.91 5.82 4.22
N VAL A 12 -2.49 6.71 3.43
CA VAL A 12 -3.33 7.81 3.93
C VAL A 12 -4.62 7.90 3.12
N GLN A 13 -5.69 8.32 3.75
CA GLN A 13 -6.98 8.55 3.10
C GLN A 13 -7.54 9.90 3.53
N TYR A 14 -7.98 10.68 2.56
CA TYR A 14 -8.61 11.98 2.74
C TYR A 14 -10.06 11.95 2.30
N THR A 15 -10.89 12.77 2.96
CA THR A 15 -12.19 13.17 2.43
C THR A 15 -12.00 14.56 1.82
N ALA A 16 -12.15 14.66 0.50
CA ALA A 16 -11.88 15.89 -0.23
C ALA A 16 -12.94 16.97 0.07
N THR A 17 -12.47 18.21 0.09
CA THR A 17 -13.32 19.39 -0.05
C THR A 17 -13.53 19.72 -1.52
N GLY A 18 -14.61 20.45 -1.86
CA GLY A 18 -14.89 20.80 -3.25
C GLY A 18 -13.75 21.62 -3.87
N GLY A 19 -13.28 21.18 -5.04
CA GLY A 19 -12.19 21.84 -5.78
C GLY A 19 -10.78 21.54 -5.25
N GLN A 20 -10.64 20.72 -4.21
CA GLN A 20 -9.32 20.36 -3.66
C GLN A 20 -8.51 19.56 -4.68
N THR A 21 -7.28 19.98 -4.94
CA THR A 21 -6.37 19.31 -5.88
C THR A 21 -5.17 18.69 -5.19
N THR A 22 -4.68 19.26 -4.08
CA THR A 22 -3.43 18.81 -3.44
C THR A 22 -3.70 18.05 -2.15
N PHE A 23 -3.01 16.91 -2.00
CA PHE A 23 -3.11 16.02 -0.84
C PHE A 23 -1.71 15.64 -0.37
N ALA A 24 -1.45 15.73 0.93
CA ALA A 24 -0.17 15.37 1.50
C ALA A 24 0.06 13.85 1.47
N VAL A 25 1.31 13.46 1.31
CA VAL A 25 1.81 12.10 1.50
C VAL A 25 2.73 12.13 2.70
N ASN A 26 2.30 11.61 3.84
CA ASN A 26 2.97 11.71 5.14
C ASN A 26 3.84 10.47 5.45
N PHE A 27 4.30 9.80 4.44
CA PHE A 27 5.22 8.67 4.52
C PHE A 27 6.22 8.73 3.37
N GLU A 28 7.38 8.13 3.56
CA GLU A 28 8.49 8.13 2.61
C GLU A 28 8.18 7.23 1.40
N PHE A 29 8.64 7.67 0.22
CA PHE A 29 8.62 6.91 -1.04
C PHE A 29 9.84 7.33 -1.89
N PHE A 30 10.40 6.41 -2.67
CA PHE A 30 11.68 6.62 -3.34
C PHE A 30 11.52 7.23 -4.73
N VAL A 31 10.53 6.78 -5.48
CA VAL A 31 10.22 7.28 -6.83
C VAL A 31 8.71 7.51 -6.99
N ASN A 32 8.32 8.34 -7.96
CA ASN A 32 6.91 8.67 -8.19
C ASN A 32 6.04 7.45 -8.47
N ALA A 33 6.62 6.40 -9.09
CA ALA A 33 5.92 5.16 -9.41
C ALA A 33 5.55 4.31 -8.19
N ASP A 34 6.18 4.56 -7.03
CA ASP A 34 5.90 3.86 -5.78
C ASP A 34 4.54 4.22 -5.18
N LEU A 35 3.90 5.29 -5.68
CA LEU A 35 2.60 5.72 -5.19
C LEU A 35 1.46 5.24 -6.08
N LYS A 36 0.42 4.71 -5.45
CA LYS A 36 -0.89 4.48 -6.06
C LYS A 36 -1.91 5.41 -5.42
N VAL A 37 -2.72 6.02 -6.27
CA VAL A 37 -3.76 6.98 -5.87
C VAL A 37 -5.11 6.52 -6.40
N TYR A 38 -6.08 6.47 -5.52
CA TYR A 38 -7.47 6.15 -5.85
C TYR A 38 -8.38 7.31 -5.49
N ASN A 39 -9.40 7.54 -6.32
CA ASN A 39 -10.60 8.29 -5.96
C ASN A 39 -11.76 7.31 -5.82
N GLY A 40 -12.23 7.09 -4.59
CA GLY A 40 -13.13 6.00 -4.28
C GLY A 40 -12.51 4.64 -4.63
N THR A 41 -13.08 3.96 -5.63
CA THR A 41 -12.57 2.69 -6.18
C THR A 41 -11.81 2.85 -7.51
N THR A 42 -11.72 4.07 -8.05
CA THR A 42 -11.08 4.35 -9.34
C THR A 42 -9.60 4.63 -9.14
N LEU A 43 -8.74 3.78 -9.73
CA LEU A 43 -7.29 4.02 -9.79
C LEU A 43 -7.01 5.19 -10.74
N LEU A 44 -6.27 6.18 -10.25
CA LEU A 44 -5.84 7.33 -11.03
C LEU A 44 -4.50 7.04 -11.75
N THR A 45 -4.23 7.75 -12.82
CA THR A 45 -3.02 7.59 -13.63
C THR A 45 -2.01 8.70 -13.32
N TYR A 46 -0.75 8.31 -13.10
CA TYR A 46 0.33 9.29 -12.95
C TYR A 46 0.58 10.02 -14.28
N ALA A 47 0.77 11.34 -14.19
CA ALA A 47 1.21 12.20 -15.28
C ALA A 47 2.07 13.35 -14.71
N ALA A 48 3.20 13.68 -15.35
CA ALA A 48 4.05 14.79 -14.91
C ALA A 48 3.31 16.13 -14.98
N THR A 49 2.41 16.28 -15.94
CA THR A 49 1.49 17.41 -16.08
C THR A 49 0.07 16.85 -16.15
N PRO A 50 -0.59 16.66 -15.01
CA PRO A 50 -1.91 16.02 -14.99
C PRO A 50 -2.99 16.92 -15.54
N SER A 51 -3.94 16.34 -16.28
CA SER A 51 -5.11 17.02 -16.79
C SER A 51 -6.37 16.21 -16.47
N GLY A 52 -7.42 16.88 -15.99
CA GLY A 52 -8.68 16.22 -15.64
C GLY A 52 -8.63 15.41 -14.35
N ALA A 53 -9.79 14.87 -13.96
CA ALA A 53 -10.01 14.28 -12.64
C ALA A 53 -9.40 12.87 -12.45
N THR A 54 -8.88 12.25 -13.53
CA THR A 54 -8.35 10.86 -13.49
C THR A 54 -6.83 10.80 -13.50
N GLN A 55 -6.16 11.95 -13.45
CA GLN A 55 -4.70 12.03 -13.46
C GLN A 55 -4.17 12.75 -12.22
N TYR A 56 -2.95 12.40 -11.81
CA TYR A 56 -2.24 13.08 -10.73
C TYR A 56 -0.74 13.21 -11.04
N SER A 57 -0.11 14.21 -10.45
CA SER A 57 1.35 14.34 -10.35
C SER A 57 1.82 14.11 -8.93
N VAL A 58 3.12 13.88 -8.77
CA VAL A 58 3.76 13.60 -7.48
C VAL A 58 4.91 14.58 -7.26
N SER A 59 5.08 15.03 -6.03
CA SER A 59 6.24 15.83 -5.56
C SER A 59 6.77 15.24 -4.26
N GLY A 60 8.08 15.32 -4.02
CA GLY A 60 8.72 14.88 -2.79
C GLY A 60 9.25 13.44 -2.81
N ALA A 61 9.37 12.79 -3.98
CA ALA A 61 10.08 11.52 -4.09
C ALA A 61 11.51 11.64 -3.56
N GLY A 62 11.97 10.65 -2.80
CA GLY A 62 13.31 10.66 -2.21
C GLY A 62 13.49 11.63 -1.02
N GLN A 63 12.41 12.14 -0.44
CA GLN A 63 12.45 13.03 0.72
C GLN A 63 12.02 12.33 2.00
N THR A 64 12.72 12.60 3.11
CA THR A 64 12.30 12.19 4.44
C THR A 64 11.01 12.92 4.81
N GLY A 65 10.01 12.18 5.30
CA GLY A 65 8.70 12.71 5.66
C GLY A 65 7.70 12.80 4.52
N GLY A 66 8.06 12.28 3.32
CA GLY A 66 7.15 12.14 2.19
C GLY A 66 7.03 13.38 1.30
N GLY A 67 5.82 13.67 0.81
CA GLY A 67 5.60 14.71 -0.18
C GLY A 67 4.12 15.06 -0.38
N SER A 68 3.70 15.18 -1.64
CA SER A 68 2.32 15.46 -1.98
C SER A 68 1.95 14.89 -3.36
N ILE A 69 0.67 14.69 -3.58
CA ILE A 69 0.11 14.50 -4.92
C ILE A 69 -0.74 15.72 -5.31
N THR A 70 -0.81 16.00 -6.61
CA THR A 70 -1.71 17.03 -7.16
C THR A 70 -2.55 16.42 -8.26
N LEU A 71 -3.87 16.49 -8.12
CA LEU A 71 -4.83 16.04 -9.13
C LEU A 71 -4.86 17.03 -10.30
N GLY A 72 -5.09 16.55 -11.52
CA GLY A 72 -5.26 17.39 -12.71
C GLY A 72 -6.59 18.14 -12.78
N GLY A 73 -7.56 17.76 -11.94
CA GLY A 73 -8.84 18.44 -11.76
C GLY A 73 -9.25 18.41 -10.29
N GLY A 74 -10.02 19.42 -9.86
CA GLY A 74 -10.51 19.51 -8.49
C GLY A 74 -11.40 18.34 -8.11
N ALA A 75 -11.17 17.75 -6.94
CA ALA A 75 -12.00 16.71 -6.37
C ALA A 75 -13.40 17.23 -6.04
N THR A 76 -14.40 16.36 -6.07
CA THR A 76 -15.75 16.65 -5.60
C THR A 76 -15.80 16.56 -4.07
N VAL A 77 -16.66 17.37 -3.46
CA VAL A 77 -16.85 17.31 -2.01
C VAL A 77 -17.29 15.89 -1.59
N GLY A 78 -16.58 15.32 -0.62
CA GLY A 78 -16.85 13.98 -0.11
C GLY A 78 -16.07 12.85 -0.81
N ASP A 79 -15.38 13.11 -1.92
CA ASP A 79 -14.51 12.14 -2.57
C ASP A 79 -13.50 11.56 -1.59
N LYS A 80 -13.28 10.24 -1.64
CA LYS A 80 -12.31 9.53 -0.81
C LYS A 80 -11.02 9.33 -1.60
N ILE A 81 -10.04 10.20 -1.37
CA ILE A 81 -8.72 10.08 -1.99
C ILE A 81 -7.84 9.20 -1.11
N THR A 82 -7.49 8.03 -1.62
CA THR A 82 -6.61 7.07 -0.95
C THR A 82 -5.26 7.05 -1.65
N ILE A 83 -4.20 7.25 -0.88
CA ILE A 83 -2.81 7.22 -1.35
C ILE A 83 -2.07 6.18 -0.55
N TYR A 84 -1.37 5.26 -1.22
CA TYR A 84 -0.53 4.29 -0.54
C TYR A 84 0.72 3.96 -1.35
N ARG A 85 1.74 3.43 -0.67
CA ARG A 85 2.96 2.95 -1.29
C ARG A 85 2.76 1.53 -1.81
N ASP A 86 3.16 1.31 -3.07
CA ASP A 86 3.10 0.02 -3.77
C ASP A 86 4.40 -0.15 -4.57
N MET A 87 5.47 -0.45 -3.85
CA MET A 87 6.79 -0.71 -4.42
C MET A 87 6.88 -2.14 -4.93
N ALA A 88 7.63 -2.34 -6.02
CA ALA A 88 8.01 -3.68 -6.42
C ALA A 88 8.87 -4.34 -5.33
N ILE A 89 8.48 -5.52 -4.85
CA ILE A 89 9.26 -6.30 -3.89
C ILE A 89 10.38 -7.01 -4.66
N ALA A 90 11.46 -6.27 -4.95
CA ALA A 90 12.60 -6.75 -5.69
C ALA A 90 13.88 -6.02 -5.24
N ARG A 91 14.97 -6.74 -5.19
CA ARG A 91 16.31 -6.13 -5.04
C ARG A 91 16.75 -5.62 -6.40
N SER A 92 17.04 -4.32 -6.49
CA SER A 92 17.54 -3.68 -7.71
C SER A 92 19.01 -3.26 -7.63
N THR A 93 19.61 -3.26 -6.44
CA THR A 93 20.99 -2.86 -6.20
C THR A 93 21.91 -4.08 -6.18
N ASP A 94 22.98 -4.05 -6.97
CA ASP A 94 24.06 -5.03 -6.90
C ASP A 94 25.32 -4.36 -6.33
N PHE A 95 25.97 -5.01 -5.38
CA PHE A 95 27.20 -4.51 -4.77
C PHE A 95 28.40 -5.10 -5.49
N PRO A 96 29.40 -4.28 -5.86
CA PRO A 96 30.59 -4.79 -6.51
C PRO A 96 31.34 -5.77 -5.57
N THR A 97 31.82 -6.89 -6.14
CA THR A 97 32.55 -7.93 -5.39
C THR A 97 34.00 -7.52 -5.08
N SER A 98 34.47 -6.40 -5.65
CA SER A 98 35.80 -5.84 -5.41
C SER A 98 35.76 -4.31 -5.57
N GLY A 99 36.65 -3.60 -4.88
CA GLY A 99 36.69 -2.13 -4.87
C GLY A 99 36.21 -1.50 -3.57
N ALA A 100 36.02 -0.18 -3.59
CA ALA A 100 35.56 0.55 -2.41
C ALA A 100 34.09 0.19 -2.07
N PHE A 101 33.85 -0.13 -0.80
CA PHE A 101 32.48 -0.41 -0.31
C PHE A 101 31.64 0.86 -0.30
N GLN A 102 30.48 0.80 -0.96
CA GLN A 102 29.55 1.93 -1.10
C GLN A 102 28.53 1.93 0.06
N VAL A 103 28.90 2.58 1.16
CA VAL A 103 28.03 2.66 2.37
C VAL A 103 26.67 3.32 2.07
N GLU A 104 26.65 4.35 1.20
CA GLU A 104 25.43 5.03 0.80
C GLU A 104 24.45 4.10 0.08
N SER A 105 24.95 3.30 -0.86
CA SER A 105 24.13 2.31 -1.57
C SER A 105 23.60 1.22 -0.65
N LEU A 106 24.38 0.82 0.38
CA LEU A 106 23.89 -0.12 1.39
C LEU A 106 22.77 0.47 2.23
N ASN A 107 22.92 1.71 2.71
CA ASN A 107 21.90 2.38 3.49
C ASN A 107 20.61 2.53 2.68
N GLU A 108 20.71 2.95 1.41
CA GLU A 108 19.53 3.06 0.53
C GLU A 108 18.82 1.70 0.35
N GLU A 109 19.57 0.60 0.20
CA GLU A 109 18.97 -0.74 0.08
C GLU A 109 18.30 -1.19 1.38
N LEU A 110 18.90 -0.89 2.55
CA LEU A 110 18.28 -1.18 3.84
C LEU A 110 16.99 -0.36 4.05
N ASP A 111 16.98 0.91 3.66
CA ASP A 111 15.79 1.77 3.71
C ASP A 111 14.66 1.21 2.81
N LYS A 112 14.99 0.75 1.60
CA LYS A 112 14.02 0.08 0.70
C LYS A 112 13.48 -1.20 1.32
N LEU A 113 14.32 -2.03 1.94
CA LEU A 113 13.87 -3.25 2.62
C LEU A 113 12.93 -2.94 3.79
N ALA A 114 13.22 -1.94 4.60
CA ALA A 114 12.34 -1.49 5.68
C ALA A 114 10.99 -1.01 5.12
N ALA A 115 11.01 -0.25 4.02
CA ALA A 115 9.81 0.22 3.34
C ALA A 115 8.96 -0.93 2.77
N MET A 116 9.57 -1.95 2.17
CA MET A 116 8.88 -3.14 1.68
C MET A 116 8.22 -3.94 2.81
N ILE A 117 8.90 -4.07 3.95
CA ILE A 117 8.34 -4.74 5.13
C ILE A 117 7.11 -3.99 5.66
N GLN A 118 7.16 -2.67 5.76
CA GLN A 118 6.01 -1.83 6.15
C GLN A 118 4.83 -1.98 5.17
N GLN A 119 5.11 -2.08 3.87
CA GLN A 119 4.08 -2.32 2.86
C GLN A 119 3.39 -3.67 3.10
N VAL A 120 4.14 -4.75 3.27
CA VAL A 120 3.61 -6.09 3.57
C VAL A 120 2.82 -6.09 4.88
N GLU A 121 3.28 -5.39 5.92
CA GLU A 121 2.54 -5.23 7.18
C GLU A 121 1.20 -4.53 6.93
N THR A 122 1.19 -3.48 6.11
CA THR A 122 -0.02 -2.73 5.77
C THR A 122 -1.00 -3.60 5.00
N ASP A 123 -0.56 -4.35 4.00
CA ASP A 123 -1.40 -5.28 3.23
C ASP A 123 -1.98 -6.36 4.13
N THR A 124 -1.19 -6.86 5.08
CA THR A 124 -1.66 -7.81 6.09
C THR A 124 -2.71 -7.20 7.02
N LYS A 125 -2.62 -5.89 7.37
CA LYS A 125 -3.64 -5.20 8.18
C LYS A 125 -5.01 -5.13 7.48
N TYR A 126 -5.02 -5.03 6.17
CA TYR A 126 -6.25 -4.97 5.35
C TYR A 126 -6.72 -6.34 4.85
N SER A 127 -6.02 -7.42 5.20
CA SER A 127 -6.42 -8.79 4.88
C SER A 127 -7.22 -9.42 6.03
N PRO A 128 -8.19 -10.29 5.75
CA PRO A 128 -8.83 -11.10 6.78
C PRO A 128 -7.80 -11.94 7.51
N LYS A 129 -7.80 -11.91 8.84
CA LYS A 129 -6.88 -12.68 9.68
C LYS A 129 -7.54 -13.09 10.99
N PHE A 130 -7.09 -14.22 11.52
CA PHE A 130 -7.47 -14.65 12.86
C PHE A 130 -6.69 -13.91 13.93
N SER A 131 -7.27 -13.84 15.13
CA SER A 131 -6.55 -13.34 16.32
C SER A 131 -5.31 -14.21 16.56
N LYS A 132 -4.22 -13.59 17.05
CA LYS A 132 -3.02 -14.32 17.51
C LYS A 132 -3.31 -15.29 18.66
N THR A 133 -4.45 -15.13 19.33
CA THR A 133 -4.93 -16.00 20.42
C THR A 133 -5.84 -17.13 19.92
N THR A 134 -6.12 -17.22 18.61
CA THR A 134 -6.89 -18.33 18.04
C THR A 134 -6.12 -19.65 18.23
N ASN A 135 -6.85 -20.71 18.58
CA ASN A 135 -6.26 -22.03 18.82
C ASN A 135 -5.49 -22.52 17.58
N ALA A 136 -4.29 -23.08 17.81
CA ALA A 136 -3.40 -23.56 16.76
C ALA A 136 -3.99 -24.71 15.89
N GLY A 137 -5.06 -25.37 16.35
CA GLY A 137 -5.76 -26.43 15.61
C GLY A 137 -6.83 -25.93 14.65
N PHE A 138 -7.00 -24.58 14.47
CA PHE A 138 -7.99 -24.05 13.55
C PHE A 138 -7.46 -24.11 12.10
N ASP A 139 -8.21 -24.79 11.21
CA ASP A 139 -7.89 -24.80 9.78
C ASP A 139 -8.40 -23.51 9.11
N ILE A 140 -7.47 -22.70 8.61
CA ILE A 140 -7.75 -21.43 7.92
C ILE A 140 -7.92 -21.59 6.41
N ALA A 141 -7.80 -22.81 5.87
CA ALA A 141 -7.98 -23.06 4.46
C ALA A 141 -9.43 -22.74 4.03
N PHE A 142 -9.57 -21.90 3.01
CA PHE A 142 -10.88 -21.66 2.41
C PHE A 142 -11.30 -22.93 1.65
N PRO A 143 -12.55 -23.38 1.82
CA PRO A 143 -13.07 -24.48 1.03
C PRO A 143 -13.09 -24.11 -0.46
N ALA A 144 -13.01 -25.12 -1.35
CA ALA A 144 -13.09 -24.88 -2.79
C ALA A 144 -14.35 -24.09 -3.15
N PRO A 145 -14.25 -23.08 -4.04
CA PRO A 145 -15.40 -22.32 -4.48
C PRO A 145 -16.49 -23.22 -5.06
N ALA A 146 -17.73 -23.04 -4.61
CA ALA A 146 -18.90 -23.77 -5.10
C ALA A 146 -20.08 -22.83 -5.28
N ALA A 147 -20.82 -23.01 -6.38
CA ALA A 147 -21.98 -22.16 -6.67
C ALA A 147 -23.07 -22.32 -5.58
N ASN A 148 -23.70 -21.20 -5.22
CA ASN A 148 -24.78 -21.13 -4.23
C ASN A 148 -24.39 -21.63 -2.82
N LYS A 149 -23.09 -21.49 -2.46
CA LYS A 149 -22.58 -21.80 -1.13
C LYS A 149 -22.13 -20.54 -0.42
N VAL A 150 -22.29 -20.52 0.88
CA VAL A 150 -21.70 -19.52 1.78
C VAL A 150 -20.58 -20.17 2.60
N ILE A 151 -19.58 -19.38 2.97
CA ILE A 151 -18.53 -19.84 3.86
C ILE A 151 -18.99 -19.61 5.29
N ASN A 152 -18.90 -20.64 6.09
CA ASN A 152 -19.28 -20.64 7.51
C ASN A 152 -18.19 -21.34 8.34
N PHE A 153 -18.20 -21.15 9.65
CA PHE A 153 -17.44 -21.98 10.55
C PHE A 153 -18.09 -23.36 10.64
N ASN A 154 -17.30 -24.42 10.61
CA ASN A 154 -17.81 -25.78 10.80
C ASN A 154 -18.39 -25.97 12.22
N SER A 155 -19.19 -26.99 12.43
CA SER A 155 -19.89 -27.28 13.70
C SER A 155 -18.96 -27.45 14.91
N GLY A 156 -17.70 -27.83 14.66
CA GLY A 156 -16.68 -27.97 15.69
C GLY A 156 -15.92 -26.67 16.00
N GLY A 157 -16.13 -25.58 15.24
CA GLY A 157 -15.37 -24.35 15.38
C GLY A 157 -13.87 -24.50 15.07
N THR A 158 -13.49 -25.54 14.31
CA THR A 158 -12.08 -25.89 14.03
C THR A 158 -11.63 -25.55 12.62
N GLY A 159 -12.52 -25.00 11.78
CA GLY A 159 -12.20 -24.64 10.40
C GLY A 159 -13.38 -23.98 9.69
N LEU A 160 -13.18 -23.73 8.39
CA LEU A 160 -14.17 -23.14 7.50
C LEU A 160 -14.81 -24.23 6.63
N GLU A 161 -16.09 -24.10 6.31
CA GLU A 161 -16.81 -24.98 5.41
C GLU A 161 -17.70 -24.21 4.44
N ALA A 162 -18.00 -24.80 3.29
CA ALA A 162 -18.95 -24.27 2.32
C ALA A 162 -20.33 -24.92 2.53
N VAL A 163 -21.30 -24.15 3.00
CA VAL A 163 -22.68 -24.63 3.26
C VAL A 163 -23.69 -23.97 2.33
N HIS A 164 -24.87 -24.59 2.18
CA HIS A 164 -25.98 -23.91 1.50
C HIS A 164 -26.43 -22.69 2.31
N SER A 165 -26.74 -21.57 1.61
CA SER A 165 -27.51 -20.49 2.25
C SER A 165 -28.87 -21.04 2.66
N ILE A 166 -29.26 -20.77 3.89
CA ILE A 166 -30.59 -21.08 4.42
C ILE A 166 -31.59 -20.12 3.78
#